data_7b76463f9f5d01f9969f819e1a327108
#
_entry.id   7b76463f9f5d01f9969f819e1a327108
#
_cell.length_a   1.000
_cell.length_b   1.000
_cell.length_c   1.000
_cell.angle_alpha   90.00
_cell.angle_beta   90.00
_cell.angle_gamma   90.00
#
_symmetry.space_group_name_H-M   'P 1'
#
loop_
_entity.id
_entity.type
_entity.pdbx_description
1 polymer ?
#
loop_
_entity_poly.entity_id
_entity_poly.type
_entity_poly.pdbx_seq_one_letter_code
_entity_poly.pdbx_strand_id
1 'polypeptide(L)'
;MKISVVSGILGDYSLDESLAYLSSLGVDEFELGVGGYPGKAHADALVLSKDKAAREKLLETFQKHNMGISALAVHGNCVHPDKKTADAFEADFEAACVLAGQIGIDRIVTFSGCPGSDKDAKAPSWITCAWPPDYPKALEWQWNEVLIPYWKKAVKFAADNGVKRIALEM
;
A
#
# COMPACT_ATOMS: atom_id res chain seq x y z
N MET A 1 -0.60 23.01 9.08
CA MET A 1 -0.31 22.06 7.97
C MET A 1 0.67 21.05 8.54
N LYS A 2 0.49 19.77 8.31
CA LYS A 2 1.44 18.73 8.74
C LYS A 2 2.27 18.27 7.56
N ILE A 3 3.53 17.95 7.82
CA ILE A 3 4.46 17.40 6.83
C ILE A 3 4.61 15.92 7.12
N SER A 4 4.47 15.09 6.09
CA SER A 4 4.68 13.64 6.16
C SER A 4 5.75 13.19 5.16
N VAL A 5 6.52 12.18 5.54
CA VAL A 5 7.57 11.59 4.70
C VAL A 5 7.30 10.10 4.55
N VAL A 6 7.50 9.55 3.35
CA VAL A 6 7.35 8.12 3.09
C VAL A 6 8.56 7.33 3.61
N SER A 7 8.31 6.23 4.28
CA SER A 7 9.32 5.45 5.01
C SER A 7 10.37 4.78 4.12
N GLY A 8 10.03 4.50 2.87
CA GLY A 8 10.92 3.78 1.95
C GLY A 8 12.28 4.45 1.69
N ILE A 9 12.35 5.77 1.80
CA ILE A 9 13.61 6.52 1.63
C ILE A 9 14.59 6.38 2.81
N LEU A 10 14.14 5.84 3.94
CA LEU A 10 14.91 5.63 5.16
C LEU A 10 15.07 4.15 5.50
N GLY A 11 14.93 3.26 4.52
CA GLY A 11 14.96 1.81 4.72
C GLY A 11 16.25 1.23 5.30
N ASP A 12 17.35 1.97 5.21
CA ASP A 12 18.65 1.59 5.79
C ASP A 12 18.78 1.92 7.28
N TYR A 13 17.84 2.70 7.84
CA TYR A 13 17.79 3.07 9.26
C TYR A 13 16.75 2.22 9.98
N SER A 14 16.93 2.00 11.28
CA SER A 14 15.86 1.46 12.11
C SER A 14 14.68 2.44 12.21
N LEU A 15 13.50 1.96 12.62
CA LEU A 15 12.34 2.84 12.83
C LEU A 15 12.66 3.94 13.86
N ASP A 16 13.33 3.60 14.96
CA ASP A 16 13.66 4.55 16.03
C ASP A 16 14.60 5.66 15.52
N GLU A 17 15.63 5.30 14.74
CA GLU A 17 16.55 6.27 14.14
C GLU A 17 15.85 7.15 13.09
N SER A 18 15.00 6.56 12.26
CA SER A 18 14.23 7.29 11.23
C SER A 18 13.30 8.34 11.87
N LEU A 19 12.57 7.95 12.90
CA LEU A 19 11.66 8.86 13.60
C LEU A 19 12.40 9.94 14.38
N ALA A 20 13.53 9.62 15.03
CA ALA A 20 14.39 10.59 15.69
C ALA A 20 14.91 11.64 14.70
N TYR A 21 15.42 11.19 13.55
CA TYR A 21 15.92 12.08 12.51
C TYR A 21 14.84 13.00 11.96
N LEU A 22 13.69 12.45 11.55
CA LEU A 22 12.61 13.25 10.99
C LEU A 22 12.00 14.23 12.00
N SER A 23 11.84 13.81 13.25
CA SER A 23 11.39 14.69 14.33
C SER A 23 12.35 15.87 14.54
N SER A 24 13.68 15.66 14.43
CA SER A 24 14.66 16.73 14.52
C SER A 24 14.57 17.77 13.39
N LEU A 25 14.00 17.39 12.25
CA LEU A 25 13.75 18.26 11.10
C LEU A 25 12.37 18.94 11.14
N GLY A 26 11.56 18.69 12.17
CA GLY A 26 10.22 19.26 12.30
C GLY A 26 9.18 18.57 11.42
N VAL A 27 9.41 17.32 11.02
CA VAL A 27 8.40 16.49 10.33
C VAL A 27 7.40 15.96 11.35
N ASP A 28 6.10 16.03 11.01
CA ASP A 28 5.02 15.69 11.93
C ASP A 28 4.58 14.23 11.85
N GLU A 29 4.65 13.64 10.66
CA GLU A 29 4.05 12.35 10.36
C GLU A 29 4.93 11.50 9.44
N PHE A 30 4.71 10.20 9.49
CA PHE A 30 5.40 9.22 8.68
C PHE A 30 4.36 8.41 7.87
N GLU A 31 4.50 8.35 6.56
CA GLU A 31 3.76 7.42 5.74
C GLU A 31 4.48 6.07 5.80
N LEU A 32 3.91 5.14 6.56
CA LEU A 32 4.58 3.91 6.97
C LEU A 32 4.42 2.83 5.89
N GLY A 33 5.51 2.42 5.26
CA GLY A 33 5.60 1.25 4.39
C GLY A 33 5.43 -0.03 5.20
N VAL A 34 4.45 -0.86 4.83
CA VAL A 34 4.09 -2.08 5.57
C VAL A 34 4.05 -3.33 4.70
N GLY A 35 4.39 -3.21 3.42
CA GLY A 35 4.39 -4.28 2.42
C GLY A 35 4.54 -3.76 1.01
N GLY A 36 4.56 -4.67 0.03
CA GLY A 36 4.72 -4.32 -1.37
C GLY A 36 6.05 -3.64 -1.69
N TYR A 37 6.06 -2.73 -2.65
CA TYR A 37 7.26 -2.02 -3.10
C TYR A 37 7.89 -1.08 -2.06
N PRO A 38 7.14 -0.40 -1.16
CA PRO A 38 7.74 0.35 -0.05
C PRO A 38 8.57 -0.53 0.89
N GLY A 39 8.38 -1.84 0.82
CA GLY A 39 9.10 -2.80 1.64
C GLY A 39 8.57 -2.91 3.07
N LYS A 40 9.31 -3.62 3.90
CA LYS A 40 8.94 -3.99 5.26
C LYS A 40 10.05 -3.64 6.27
N ALA A 41 10.92 -2.72 5.93
CA ALA A 41 12.08 -2.37 6.76
C ALA A 41 11.70 -1.88 8.16
N HIS A 42 10.61 -1.11 8.27
CA HIS A 42 10.16 -0.54 9.53
C HIS A 42 8.94 -1.25 10.13
N ALA A 43 8.11 -1.88 9.28
CA ALA A 43 6.88 -2.54 9.70
C ALA A 43 6.44 -3.59 8.66
N ASP A 44 6.02 -4.77 9.11
CA ASP A 44 5.45 -5.82 8.27
C ASP A 44 3.99 -6.06 8.65
N ALA A 45 3.05 -5.72 7.75
CA ALA A 45 1.63 -5.88 7.98
C ALA A 45 1.23 -7.35 8.23
N LEU A 46 1.88 -8.31 7.55
CA LEU A 46 1.60 -9.73 7.74
C LEU A 46 1.92 -10.23 9.17
N VAL A 47 2.91 -9.63 9.80
CA VAL A 47 3.28 -9.90 11.20
C VAL A 47 2.41 -9.07 12.14
N LEU A 48 2.39 -7.77 11.95
CA LEU A 48 1.73 -6.82 12.86
C LEU A 48 0.22 -7.03 12.96
N SER A 49 -0.45 -7.45 11.89
CA SER A 49 -1.89 -7.76 11.93
C SER A 49 -2.24 -8.92 12.88
N LYS A 50 -1.27 -9.77 13.22
CA LYS A 50 -1.46 -10.96 14.07
C LYS A 50 -0.84 -10.82 15.45
N ASP A 51 0.17 -9.98 15.61
CA ASP A 51 0.93 -9.81 16.85
C ASP A 51 0.58 -8.49 17.53
N LYS A 52 -0.22 -8.57 18.60
CA LYS A 52 -0.63 -7.39 19.38
C LYS A 52 0.56 -6.71 20.06
N ALA A 53 1.48 -7.48 20.64
CA ALA A 53 2.63 -6.92 21.35
C ALA A 53 3.57 -6.17 20.39
N ALA A 54 3.78 -6.70 19.17
CA ALA A 54 4.55 -6.01 18.15
C ALA A 54 3.88 -4.69 17.71
N ARG A 55 2.53 -4.65 17.60
CA ARG A 55 1.80 -3.40 17.32
C ARG A 55 1.95 -2.36 18.43
N GLU A 56 1.83 -2.80 19.68
CA GLU A 56 2.01 -1.91 20.83
C GLU A 56 3.40 -1.29 20.83
N LYS A 57 4.45 -2.09 20.64
CA LYS A 57 5.82 -1.62 20.51
C LYS A 57 6.03 -0.64 19.35
N LEU A 58 5.40 -0.90 18.19
CA LEU A 58 5.42 0.02 17.06
C LEU A 58 4.87 1.40 17.48
N LEU A 59 3.68 1.42 18.07
CA LEU A 59 3.00 2.65 18.48
C LEU A 59 3.77 3.41 19.59
N GLU A 60 4.34 2.69 20.56
CA GLU A 60 5.22 3.27 21.57
C GLU A 60 6.44 3.98 20.94
N THR A 61 7.01 3.40 19.87
CA THR A 61 8.15 4.02 19.16
C THR A 61 7.72 5.34 18.51
N PHE A 62 6.56 5.40 17.86
CA PHE A 62 6.01 6.64 17.32
C PHE A 62 5.73 7.68 18.40
N GLN A 63 5.12 7.25 19.52
CA GLN A 63 4.82 8.12 20.66
C GLN A 63 6.08 8.70 21.29
N LYS A 64 7.14 7.91 21.46
CA LYS A 64 8.45 8.34 21.97
C LYS A 64 9.01 9.55 21.23
N HIS A 65 8.83 9.59 19.90
CA HIS A 65 9.32 10.67 19.05
C HIS A 65 8.27 11.76 18.75
N ASN A 66 7.08 11.67 19.37
CA ASN A 66 5.95 12.57 19.11
C ASN A 66 5.59 12.68 17.62
N MET A 67 5.67 11.56 16.89
CA MET A 67 5.39 11.45 15.47
C MET A 67 4.06 10.72 15.25
N GLY A 68 3.32 11.13 14.21
CA GLY A 68 2.10 10.45 13.77
C GLY A 68 2.33 9.50 12.61
N ILE A 69 1.37 8.62 12.35
CA ILE A 69 1.29 7.83 11.12
C ILE A 69 0.22 8.47 10.23
N SER A 70 0.62 8.99 9.07
CA SER A 70 -0.30 9.66 8.13
C SER A 70 -1.14 8.68 7.32
N ALA A 71 -0.54 7.56 6.93
CA ALA A 71 -1.15 6.47 6.18
C ALA A 71 -0.29 5.21 6.27
N LEU A 72 -0.84 4.06 5.90
CA LEU A 72 -0.07 2.86 5.62
C LEU A 72 0.16 2.75 4.10
N ALA A 73 1.41 2.62 3.69
CA ALA A 73 1.81 2.46 2.30
C ALA A 73 2.05 0.97 1.98
N VAL A 74 1.32 0.46 0.99
CA VAL A 74 1.37 -0.94 0.57
C VAL A 74 1.26 -1.05 -0.95
N HIS A 75 2.10 -0.31 -1.66
CA HIS A 75 2.10 -0.27 -3.11
C HIS A 75 2.42 -1.65 -3.68
N GLY A 76 1.50 -2.20 -4.46
CA GLY A 76 1.65 -3.50 -5.09
C GLY A 76 0.75 -3.65 -6.30
N ASN A 77 1.04 -4.65 -7.14
CA ASN A 77 0.21 -4.97 -8.30
C ASN A 77 -0.65 -6.21 -8.01
N CYS A 78 -1.75 -6.03 -7.28
CA CYS A 78 -2.68 -7.10 -6.92
C CYS A 78 -3.42 -7.70 -8.13
N VAL A 79 -3.33 -7.08 -9.30
CA VAL A 79 -3.88 -7.57 -10.57
C VAL A 79 -2.78 -8.01 -11.54
N HIS A 80 -1.60 -8.35 -11.04
CA HIS A 80 -0.49 -8.84 -11.85
C HIS A 80 -0.89 -10.10 -12.62
N PRO A 81 -0.52 -10.23 -13.93
CA PRO A 81 -0.83 -11.42 -14.73
C PRO A 81 -0.26 -12.73 -14.16
N ASP A 82 0.92 -12.68 -13.54
CA ASP A 82 1.41 -13.80 -12.75
C ASP A 82 0.66 -13.88 -11.42
N LYS A 83 -0.12 -14.96 -11.28
CA LYS A 83 -0.98 -15.15 -10.09
C LYS A 83 -0.20 -15.20 -8.79
N LYS A 84 0.99 -15.79 -8.75
CA LYS A 84 1.79 -15.88 -7.53
C LYS A 84 2.20 -14.49 -7.06
N THR A 85 2.57 -13.63 -7.98
CA THR A 85 2.92 -12.22 -7.71
C THR A 85 1.69 -11.44 -7.25
N ALA A 86 0.55 -11.59 -7.92
CA ALA A 86 -0.70 -10.95 -7.53
C ALA A 86 -1.13 -11.35 -6.11
N ASP A 87 -1.13 -12.66 -5.81
CA ASP A 87 -1.54 -13.20 -4.50
C ASP A 87 -0.62 -12.69 -3.36
N ALA A 88 0.67 -12.49 -3.62
CA ALA A 88 1.59 -11.94 -2.64
C ALA A 88 1.29 -10.47 -2.32
N PHE A 89 1.02 -9.65 -3.34
CA PHE A 89 0.61 -8.25 -3.14
C PHE A 89 -0.77 -8.13 -2.49
N GLU A 90 -1.72 -9.01 -2.86
CA GLU A 90 -3.04 -9.05 -2.24
C GLU A 90 -2.95 -9.37 -0.75
N ALA A 91 -2.13 -10.35 -0.36
CA ALA A 91 -1.90 -10.69 1.04
C ALA A 91 -1.33 -9.51 1.84
N ASP A 92 -0.38 -8.76 1.27
CA ASP A 92 0.15 -7.53 1.90
C ASP A 92 -0.94 -6.45 2.03
N PHE A 93 -1.75 -6.24 0.99
CA PHE A 93 -2.85 -5.27 1.00
C PHE A 93 -3.93 -5.61 2.06
N GLU A 94 -4.38 -6.85 2.09
CA GLU A 94 -5.36 -7.31 3.08
C GLU A 94 -4.81 -7.17 4.51
N ALA A 95 -3.57 -7.57 4.74
CA ALA A 95 -2.92 -7.43 6.04
C ALA A 95 -2.76 -5.95 6.45
N ALA A 96 -2.46 -5.06 5.50
CA ALA A 96 -2.39 -3.62 5.74
C ALA A 96 -3.75 -3.03 6.13
N CYS A 97 -4.85 -3.47 5.48
CA CYS A 97 -6.20 -3.05 5.84
C CYS A 97 -6.57 -3.48 7.28
N VAL A 98 -6.30 -4.73 7.63
CA VAL A 98 -6.53 -5.25 8.99
C VAL A 98 -5.70 -4.48 10.01
N LEU A 99 -4.40 -4.28 9.75
CA LEU A 99 -3.51 -3.51 10.62
C LEU A 99 -4.00 -2.08 10.79
N ALA A 100 -4.41 -1.42 9.72
CA ALA A 100 -4.92 -0.04 9.75
C ALA A 100 -6.07 0.11 10.75
N GLY A 101 -7.08 -0.76 10.69
CA GLY A 101 -8.18 -0.77 11.64
C GLY A 101 -7.74 -1.03 13.09
N GLN A 102 -6.77 -1.92 13.30
CA GLN A 102 -6.26 -2.27 14.62
C GLN A 102 -5.46 -1.14 15.29
N ILE A 103 -4.81 -0.28 14.51
CA ILE A 103 -4.02 0.86 15.02
C ILE A 103 -4.70 2.22 14.83
N GLY A 104 -5.95 2.23 14.35
CA GLY A 104 -6.75 3.45 14.20
C GLY A 104 -6.34 4.35 13.02
N ILE A 105 -5.67 3.79 12.01
CA ILE A 105 -5.34 4.51 10.77
C ILE A 105 -6.45 4.25 9.74
N ASP A 106 -7.00 5.30 9.17
CA ASP A 106 -8.14 5.21 8.23
C ASP A 106 -7.74 5.36 6.75
N ARG A 107 -6.44 5.39 6.46
CA ARG A 107 -5.91 5.65 5.11
C ARG A 107 -4.87 4.62 4.69
N ILE A 108 -5.05 4.10 3.46
CA ILE A 108 -4.07 3.27 2.74
C ILE A 108 -3.61 4.03 1.50
N VAL A 109 -2.33 3.97 1.18
CA VAL A 109 -1.74 4.41 -0.09
C VAL A 109 -1.24 3.17 -0.84
N THR A 110 -1.64 3.03 -2.10
CA THR A 110 -1.30 1.85 -2.92
C THR A 110 -1.35 2.17 -4.41
N PHE A 111 -0.88 1.25 -5.26
CA PHE A 111 -1.06 1.38 -6.70
C PHE A 111 -2.44 0.95 -7.16
N SER A 112 -2.92 1.56 -8.25
CA SER A 112 -4.15 1.12 -8.93
C SER A 112 -4.05 -0.31 -9.47
N GLY A 113 -2.83 -0.74 -9.80
CA GLY A 113 -2.51 -2.00 -10.42
C GLY A 113 -2.40 -1.89 -11.95
N CYS A 114 -1.61 -2.80 -12.53
CA CYS A 114 -1.37 -2.90 -13.97
C CYS A 114 -1.57 -4.34 -14.41
N PRO A 115 -2.70 -4.68 -15.05
CA PRO A 115 -2.93 -6.01 -15.62
C PRO A 115 -2.09 -6.24 -16.88
N GLY A 116 -2.22 -7.42 -17.48
CA GLY A 116 -1.72 -7.68 -18.82
C GLY A 116 -2.53 -6.99 -19.93
N SER A 117 -2.12 -7.12 -21.17
CA SER A 117 -2.85 -6.63 -22.35
C SER A 117 -4.16 -7.40 -22.61
N ASP A 118 -4.23 -8.63 -22.13
CA ASP A 118 -5.33 -9.57 -22.30
C ASP A 118 -5.26 -10.68 -21.23
N LYS A 119 -6.23 -11.60 -21.26
CA LYS A 119 -6.36 -12.71 -20.29
C LYS A 119 -5.21 -13.74 -20.30
N ASP A 120 -4.45 -13.82 -21.39
CA ASP A 120 -3.36 -14.79 -21.60
C ASP A 120 -1.98 -14.17 -21.40
N ALA A 121 -1.92 -12.87 -21.13
CA ALA A 121 -0.69 -12.14 -20.87
C ALA A 121 0.04 -12.68 -19.63
N LYS A 122 1.38 -12.65 -19.68
CA LYS A 122 2.27 -13.12 -18.60
C LYS A 122 2.99 -11.98 -17.87
N ALA A 123 2.88 -10.76 -18.40
CA ALA A 123 3.51 -9.57 -17.84
C ALA A 123 2.52 -8.39 -17.83
N PRO A 124 2.69 -7.44 -16.91
CA PRO A 124 1.91 -6.20 -16.91
C PRO A 124 2.13 -5.41 -18.19
N SER A 125 1.13 -4.70 -18.65
CA SER A 125 1.17 -3.91 -19.87
C SER A 125 0.56 -2.53 -19.66
N TRP A 126 1.39 -1.48 -19.66
CA TRP A 126 0.93 -0.09 -19.67
C TRP A 126 0.45 0.31 -21.06
N ILE A 127 -0.82 0.65 -21.17
CA ILE A 127 -1.41 1.12 -22.41
C ILE A 127 -1.38 2.65 -22.41
N THR A 128 -0.39 3.22 -23.09
CA THR A 128 -0.13 4.66 -23.11
C THR A 128 -0.49 5.35 -24.43
N CYS A 129 -0.79 4.59 -25.48
CA CYS A 129 -1.12 5.12 -26.80
C CYS A 129 -2.61 4.99 -27.09
N ALA A 130 -3.18 6.05 -27.71
CA ALA A 130 -4.58 6.06 -28.16
C ALA A 130 -4.80 5.41 -29.52
N TRP A 131 -3.73 5.08 -30.24
CA TRP A 131 -3.76 4.49 -31.58
C TRP A 131 -2.54 3.59 -31.81
N PRO A 132 -2.62 2.46 -32.54
CA PRO A 132 -3.81 1.92 -33.25
C PRO A 132 -4.94 1.45 -32.32
N PRO A 133 -6.14 1.16 -32.87
CA PRO A 133 -7.35 0.83 -32.09
C PRO A 133 -7.24 -0.35 -31.14
N ASP A 134 -6.22 -1.18 -31.30
CA ASP A 134 -5.97 -2.33 -30.41
C ASP A 134 -5.56 -1.88 -28.99
N TYR A 135 -4.87 -0.75 -28.85
CA TYR A 135 -4.50 -0.20 -27.54
C TYR A 135 -5.70 0.25 -26.71
N PRO A 136 -6.63 1.07 -27.22
CA PRO A 136 -7.86 1.40 -26.48
C PRO A 136 -8.69 0.17 -26.12
N LYS A 137 -8.78 -0.85 -26.97
CA LYS A 137 -9.49 -2.10 -26.66
C LYS A 137 -8.83 -2.84 -25.49
N ALA A 138 -7.50 -2.95 -25.49
CA ALA A 138 -6.77 -3.56 -24.38
C ALA A 138 -7.00 -2.77 -23.07
N LEU A 139 -6.95 -1.43 -23.11
CA LEU A 139 -7.24 -0.58 -21.96
C LEU A 139 -8.68 -0.75 -21.45
N GLU A 140 -9.67 -0.82 -22.35
CA GLU A 140 -11.06 -1.06 -22.00
C GLU A 140 -11.24 -2.41 -21.29
N TRP A 141 -10.57 -3.48 -21.81
CA TRP A 141 -10.57 -4.78 -21.17
C TRP A 141 -9.91 -4.74 -19.79
N GLN A 142 -8.75 -4.06 -19.64
CA GLN A 142 -8.06 -3.91 -18.36
C GLN A 142 -8.98 -3.29 -17.29
N TRP A 143 -9.71 -2.23 -17.65
CA TRP A 143 -10.61 -1.56 -16.73
C TRP A 143 -11.85 -2.39 -16.42
N ASN A 144 -12.57 -2.83 -17.45
CA ASN A 144 -13.89 -3.42 -17.26
C ASN A 144 -13.84 -4.86 -16.73
N GLU A 145 -12.85 -5.65 -17.17
CA GLU A 145 -12.79 -7.06 -16.83
C GLU A 145 -11.84 -7.36 -15.65
N VAL A 146 -10.93 -6.45 -15.33
CA VAL A 146 -9.92 -6.69 -14.29
C VAL A 146 -10.00 -5.67 -13.16
N LEU A 147 -9.71 -4.39 -13.44
CA LEU A 147 -9.52 -3.39 -12.38
C LEU A 147 -10.82 -3.05 -11.66
N ILE A 148 -11.90 -2.77 -12.37
CA ILE A 148 -13.19 -2.42 -11.73
C ILE A 148 -13.72 -3.57 -10.87
N PRO A 149 -13.75 -4.84 -11.35
CA PRO A 149 -14.15 -5.96 -10.52
C PRO A 149 -13.26 -6.17 -9.28
N TYR A 150 -11.94 -6.01 -9.43
CA TYR A 150 -10.99 -6.09 -8.33
C TYR A 150 -11.29 -5.02 -7.28
N TRP A 151 -11.29 -3.74 -7.68
CA TRP A 151 -11.45 -2.63 -6.74
C TRP A 151 -12.81 -2.60 -6.04
N LYS A 152 -13.88 -3.07 -6.67
CA LYS A 152 -15.16 -3.25 -6.00
C LYS A 152 -15.09 -4.18 -4.79
N LYS A 153 -14.25 -5.22 -4.84
CA LYS A 153 -14.01 -6.14 -3.72
C LYS A 153 -13.05 -5.56 -2.70
N ALA A 154 -11.93 -5.02 -3.18
CA ALA A 154 -10.86 -4.48 -2.36
C ALA A 154 -11.33 -3.30 -1.48
N VAL A 155 -12.12 -2.35 -2.04
CA VAL A 155 -12.67 -1.23 -1.24
C VAL A 155 -13.68 -1.68 -0.20
N LYS A 156 -14.46 -2.72 -0.52
CA LYS A 156 -15.38 -3.29 0.47
C LYS A 156 -14.60 -3.93 1.63
N PHE A 157 -13.60 -4.75 1.33
CA PHE A 157 -12.75 -5.38 2.34
C PHE A 157 -12.06 -4.33 3.22
N ALA A 158 -11.50 -3.29 2.61
CA ALA A 158 -10.87 -2.18 3.32
C ALA A 158 -11.86 -1.46 4.25
N ALA A 159 -13.08 -1.15 3.77
CA ALA A 159 -14.12 -0.53 4.57
C ALA A 159 -14.57 -1.39 5.75
N ASP A 160 -14.74 -2.70 5.52
CA ASP A 160 -15.10 -3.67 6.57
C ASP A 160 -14.02 -3.74 7.69
N ASN A 161 -12.78 -3.34 7.39
CA ASN A 161 -11.66 -3.24 8.34
C ASN A 161 -11.41 -1.80 8.86
N GLY A 162 -12.31 -0.84 8.61
CA GLY A 162 -12.21 0.52 9.15
C GLY A 162 -11.42 1.52 8.31
N VAL A 163 -10.89 1.12 7.15
CA VAL A 163 -10.24 2.02 6.20
C VAL A 163 -11.31 2.84 5.47
N LYS A 164 -11.19 4.17 5.56
CA LYS A 164 -12.15 5.10 4.95
C LYS A 164 -11.66 5.72 3.65
N ARG A 165 -10.34 5.69 3.43
CA ARG A 165 -9.71 6.34 2.28
C ARG A 165 -8.63 5.43 1.72
N ILE A 166 -8.69 5.20 0.42
CA ILE A 166 -7.62 4.57 -0.35
C ILE A 166 -7.12 5.61 -1.36
N ALA A 167 -5.86 5.99 -1.25
CA ALA A 167 -5.19 6.84 -2.22
C ALA A 167 -4.52 5.92 -3.25
N LEU A 168 -4.93 6.03 -4.51
CA LEU A 168 -4.35 5.28 -5.60
C LEU A 168 -3.30 6.11 -6.32
N GLU A 169 -2.10 5.60 -6.40
CA GLU A 169 -1.08 6.06 -7.32
C GLU A 169 -1.18 5.26 -8.63
N MET A 170 -0.99 5.97 -9.75
CA MET A 170 -1.10 5.38 -11.10
C MET A 170 0.28 5.17 -11.71
#